data_393bfaa988c4dc37312f41b8e9a601c4
#
_entry.id   393bfaa988c4dc37312f41b8e9a601c4
#
_cell.length_a   1.000
_cell.length_b   1.000
_cell.length_c   1.000
_cell.angle_alpha   90.00
_cell.angle_beta   90.00
_cell.angle_gamma   90.00
#
_symmetry.space_group_name_H-M   'P 1'
#
loop_
_entity.id
_entity.type
_entity.pdbx_description
1 polymer ?
#
loop_
_entity_poly.entity_id
_entity_poly.type
_entity_poly.pdbx_seq_one_letter_code
_entity_poly.pdbx_strand_id
1 'polypeptide(L)'
;MQRRFALLFPLVLSSLVFSFHLQGQDKSADALGHPWWQHAVFYEIYPRSFMDSNNDGIGDLNGIASKLDYLQALGVDAIWIAPCFPSPQVDFGYDVSDYENIDKMYGTLADFDRLEKLGRQHGITIILDFVVNHTSDQHPWFIESRSSRDNPKRDWYIWRDGKAQNEAPNNWLSTFGGSAWQWDSKTNQYYYHFFYPQQPDLNWRNPAVSAAMYGVTTWWYKRGVAGFRLDAVDTLFEDPNLKDNPVLPGKNAYGDPNMENKYNDKLPEVHDVMKGLRQAADPYGAVLIGETWTKDVSELKDYYGTNHDELQMPMDLMLTKLKFSAQIFREHIGAVNVSGEWPTWVISNHDIVRSWNRYGDGKHNGDIAKDMAAMYLTLRGTPIMYYGEEIGMQNNDPARPEDVKDPIGRRGWPREKGRDGERTPMQWNDTPNAGFTTGIPWNPIPVTYKTYNVADELKDPNSILNWYKALLALRHKDPALLEGEYIALNQDDPNVLSYLRKTKNEAVLVAINMSDNQQKVSFDLTKEGVAMGKSNTLLTNQINLRNIATISNVTLEPFAVYIAKVE
;
A
#
# COMPACT_ATOMS: atom_id res chain seq x y z
N MET A 1 -44.97 -51.51 -65.92
CA MET A 1 -45.12 -51.61 -64.46
C MET A 1 -43.74 -51.40 -63.88
N GLN A 2 -43.38 -50.21 -63.45
CA GLN A 2 -42.15 -49.90 -62.74
C GLN A 2 -42.50 -49.19 -61.45
N ARG A 3 -42.20 -49.86 -60.33
CA ARG A 3 -42.32 -49.26 -58.97
C ARG A 3 -41.04 -48.48 -58.64
N ARG A 4 -41.18 -47.19 -58.37
CA ARG A 4 -40.12 -46.33 -57.86
C ARG A 4 -40.14 -46.43 -56.33
N PHE A 5 -39.04 -46.84 -55.77
CA PHE A 5 -38.77 -46.77 -54.31
C PHE A 5 -38.22 -45.37 -54.03
N ALA A 6 -38.82 -44.64 -53.09
CA ALA A 6 -38.32 -43.40 -52.55
C ALA A 6 -37.56 -43.72 -51.27
N LEU A 7 -36.27 -43.42 -51.21
CA LEU A 7 -35.43 -43.48 -50.03
C LEU A 7 -35.57 -42.16 -49.26
N LEU A 8 -36.13 -42.23 -48.07
CA LEU A 8 -36.11 -41.16 -47.07
C LEU A 8 -34.81 -41.25 -46.30
N PHE A 9 -33.93 -40.23 -46.39
CA PHE A 9 -32.79 -40.01 -45.50
C PHE A 9 -33.27 -39.18 -44.30
N PRO A 10 -32.99 -39.57 -43.04
CA PRO A 10 -33.22 -38.70 -41.91
C PRO A 10 -32.05 -37.72 -41.77
N LEU A 11 -32.37 -36.41 -41.81
CA LEU A 11 -31.45 -35.35 -41.42
C LEU A 11 -31.25 -35.40 -39.91
N VAL A 12 -30.09 -35.85 -39.47
CA VAL A 12 -29.65 -35.71 -38.06
C VAL A 12 -29.09 -34.30 -37.92
N LEU A 13 -29.88 -33.40 -37.30
CA LEU A 13 -29.41 -32.09 -36.85
C LEU A 13 -28.55 -32.31 -35.58
N SER A 14 -27.23 -32.35 -35.74
CA SER A 14 -26.28 -32.31 -34.65
C SER A 14 -26.20 -30.87 -34.13
N SER A 15 -26.91 -30.56 -33.07
CA SER A 15 -26.75 -29.32 -32.29
C SER A 15 -25.41 -29.36 -31.55
N LEU A 16 -24.39 -28.70 -32.11
CA LEU A 16 -23.17 -28.34 -31.40
C LEU A 16 -23.51 -27.31 -30.32
N VAL A 17 -23.68 -27.79 -29.10
CA VAL A 17 -23.70 -26.94 -27.91
C VAL A 17 -22.26 -26.48 -27.68
N PHE A 18 -21.91 -25.28 -28.13
CA PHE A 18 -20.71 -24.60 -27.68
C PHE A 18 -20.91 -24.25 -26.22
N SER A 19 -20.42 -25.10 -25.32
CA SER A 19 -20.20 -24.73 -23.94
C SER A 19 -19.06 -23.75 -23.92
N PHE A 20 -19.38 -22.45 -23.86
CA PHE A 20 -18.42 -21.46 -23.42
C PHE A 20 -18.07 -21.77 -21.96
N HIS A 21 -17.03 -22.56 -21.77
CA HIS A 21 -16.30 -22.49 -20.52
C HIS A 21 -15.68 -21.09 -20.48
N LEU A 22 -16.27 -20.22 -19.67
CA LEU A 22 -15.52 -19.12 -19.08
C LEU A 22 -14.44 -19.79 -18.22
N GLN A 23 -13.28 -20.08 -18.83
CA GLN A 23 -12.07 -20.31 -18.06
C GLN A 23 -11.82 -19.00 -17.31
N GLY A 24 -12.08 -19.01 -16.01
CA GLY A 24 -11.48 -18.03 -15.11
C GLY A 24 -9.99 -18.05 -15.42
N GLN A 25 -9.44 -16.94 -15.86
CA GLN A 25 -8.00 -16.81 -16.04
C GLN A 25 -7.38 -17.20 -14.70
N ASP A 26 -6.57 -18.25 -14.74
CA ASP A 26 -5.70 -18.64 -13.64
C ASP A 26 -4.70 -17.48 -13.47
N LYS A 27 -4.98 -16.57 -12.51
CA LYS A 27 -4.16 -15.38 -12.26
C LYS A 27 -2.88 -15.71 -11.48
N SER A 28 -2.43 -16.95 -11.48
CA SER A 28 -1.18 -17.32 -10.83
C SER A 28 0.05 -16.70 -11.49
N ALA A 29 -0.01 -16.44 -12.80
CA ALA A 29 1.09 -15.83 -13.55
C ALA A 29 0.59 -14.74 -14.51
N ASP A 30 1.45 -13.76 -14.78
CA ASP A 30 1.26 -12.75 -15.83
C ASP A 30 1.60 -13.29 -17.23
N ALA A 31 1.51 -12.44 -18.24
CA ALA A 31 1.79 -12.82 -19.64
C ALA A 31 3.26 -13.22 -19.88
N LEU A 32 4.17 -12.91 -18.99
CA LEU A 32 5.60 -13.20 -19.05
C LEU A 32 5.97 -14.44 -18.22
N GLY A 33 5.00 -15.00 -17.47
CA GLY A 33 5.19 -16.18 -16.64
C GLY A 33 5.67 -15.88 -15.21
N HIS A 34 5.67 -14.61 -14.81
CA HIS A 34 5.96 -14.19 -13.44
C HIS A 34 4.69 -14.20 -12.58
N PRO A 35 4.79 -14.27 -11.24
CA PRO A 35 3.65 -14.09 -10.37
C PRO A 35 2.90 -12.79 -10.72
N TRP A 36 1.59 -12.84 -10.80
CA TRP A 36 0.75 -11.74 -11.31
C TRP A 36 1.01 -10.38 -10.63
N TRP A 37 1.35 -10.41 -9.34
CA TRP A 37 1.60 -9.22 -8.51
C TRP A 37 2.94 -8.54 -8.82
N GLN A 38 3.89 -9.28 -9.39
CA GLN A 38 5.28 -8.81 -9.55
C GLN A 38 5.37 -7.58 -10.47
N HIS A 39 4.62 -7.57 -11.57
CA HIS A 39 4.61 -6.46 -12.52
C HIS A 39 3.38 -5.55 -12.39
N ALA A 40 2.47 -5.87 -11.46
CA ALA A 40 1.27 -5.09 -11.22
C ALA A 40 1.57 -3.72 -10.61
N VAL A 41 0.67 -2.78 -10.86
CA VAL A 41 0.62 -1.49 -10.18
C VAL A 41 -0.52 -1.53 -9.17
N PHE A 42 -0.17 -1.41 -7.90
CA PHE A 42 -1.14 -1.38 -6.81
C PHE A 42 -1.57 0.05 -6.52
N TYR A 43 -2.82 0.22 -6.09
CA TYR A 43 -3.39 1.50 -5.71
C TYR A 43 -4.13 1.36 -4.39
N GLU A 44 -3.66 2.05 -3.36
CA GLU A 44 -4.28 2.07 -2.04
C GLU A 44 -5.49 2.99 -2.04
N ILE A 45 -6.63 2.47 -1.62
CA ILE A 45 -7.88 3.20 -1.42
C ILE A 45 -8.22 3.25 0.07
N TYR A 46 -8.31 4.47 0.62
CA TYR A 46 -8.94 4.71 1.91
C TYR A 46 -10.45 4.84 1.68
N PRO A 47 -11.26 3.79 1.98
CA PRO A 47 -12.60 3.66 1.42
C PRO A 47 -13.51 4.84 1.78
N ARG A 48 -13.47 5.31 3.01
CA ARG A 48 -14.32 6.42 3.49
C ARG A 48 -14.02 7.77 2.83
N SER A 49 -12.88 7.89 2.13
CA SER A 49 -12.44 9.13 1.45
C SER A 49 -12.40 9.04 -0.06
N PHE A 50 -12.72 7.91 -0.67
CA PHE A 50 -12.54 7.75 -2.10
C PHE A 50 -13.73 8.27 -2.92
N MET A 51 -14.92 7.74 -2.69
CA MET A 51 -16.16 8.20 -3.35
C MET A 51 -17.39 7.78 -2.54
N ASP A 52 -18.25 8.73 -2.23
CA ASP A 52 -19.53 8.52 -1.57
C ASP A 52 -20.64 8.31 -2.60
N SER A 53 -21.27 7.15 -2.59
CA SER A 53 -22.34 6.80 -3.54
C SER A 53 -23.74 7.04 -3.00
N ASN A 54 -23.91 7.21 -1.69
CA ASN A 54 -25.21 7.30 -1.01
C ASN A 54 -25.48 8.69 -0.40
N ASN A 55 -24.49 9.61 -0.47
CA ASN A 55 -24.55 11.00 0.00
C ASN A 55 -24.63 11.15 1.52
N ASP A 56 -24.07 10.22 2.29
CA ASP A 56 -23.95 10.31 3.74
C ASP A 56 -22.67 11.03 4.20
N GLY A 57 -21.79 11.38 3.28
CA GLY A 57 -20.51 12.05 3.52
C GLY A 57 -19.34 11.11 3.73
N ILE A 58 -19.56 9.81 3.60
CA ILE A 58 -18.56 8.76 3.78
C ILE A 58 -18.47 7.95 2.49
N GLY A 59 -17.29 7.74 1.97
CA GLY A 59 -17.06 6.87 0.80
C GLY A 59 -17.38 5.42 1.09
N ASP A 60 -17.77 4.67 0.05
CA ASP A 60 -18.26 3.30 0.18
C ASP A 60 -17.83 2.40 -1.00
N LEU A 61 -18.10 1.07 -0.90
CA LEU A 61 -17.72 0.10 -1.92
C LEU A 61 -18.40 0.35 -3.27
N ASN A 62 -19.61 0.88 -3.28
CA ASN A 62 -20.32 1.23 -4.50
C ASN A 62 -19.71 2.48 -5.15
N GLY A 63 -19.24 3.41 -4.34
CA GLY A 63 -18.43 4.54 -4.77
C GLY A 63 -17.12 4.09 -5.44
N ILE A 64 -16.40 3.15 -4.82
CA ILE A 64 -15.20 2.55 -5.43
C ILE A 64 -15.56 1.90 -6.76
N ALA A 65 -16.62 1.09 -6.81
CA ALA A 65 -17.08 0.43 -8.02
C ALA A 65 -17.41 1.42 -9.16
N SER A 66 -17.94 2.62 -8.84
CA SER A 66 -18.24 3.67 -9.80
C SER A 66 -17.01 4.31 -10.45
N LYS A 67 -15.81 4.06 -9.91
CA LYS A 67 -14.53 4.65 -10.36
C LYS A 67 -13.58 3.62 -11.00
N LEU A 68 -14.02 2.41 -11.24
CA LEU A 68 -13.17 1.37 -11.85
C LEU A 68 -12.71 1.75 -13.27
N ASP A 69 -13.54 2.42 -14.07
CA ASP A 69 -13.14 2.96 -15.38
C ASP A 69 -11.96 3.95 -15.27
N TYR A 70 -11.99 4.81 -14.25
CA TYR A 70 -10.90 5.74 -13.97
C TYR A 70 -9.61 5.02 -13.59
N LEU A 71 -9.69 4.05 -12.68
CA LEU A 71 -8.54 3.27 -12.22
C LEU A 71 -7.93 2.45 -13.37
N GLN A 72 -8.76 1.83 -14.20
CA GLN A 72 -8.31 1.13 -15.40
C GLN A 72 -7.61 2.08 -16.38
N ALA A 73 -8.22 3.26 -16.65
CA ALA A 73 -7.66 4.26 -17.56
C ALA A 73 -6.38 4.91 -17.01
N LEU A 74 -6.17 4.90 -15.70
CA LEU A 74 -4.92 5.30 -15.05
C LEU A 74 -3.81 4.27 -15.28
N GLY A 75 -4.16 2.98 -15.33
CA GLY A 75 -3.22 1.87 -15.46
C GLY A 75 -3.00 1.10 -14.15
N VAL A 76 -4.02 1.07 -13.28
CA VAL A 76 -4.00 0.29 -12.03
C VAL A 76 -4.37 -1.16 -12.32
N ASP A 77 -3.62 -2.11 -11.77
CA ASP A 77 -3.85 -3.56 -11.90
C ASP A 77 -4.48 -4.18 -10.64
N ALA A 78 -4.22 -3.59 -9.49
CA ALA A 78 -4.77 -4.05 -8.22
C ALA A 78 -5.10 -2.88 -7.29
N ILE A 79 -6.21 -2.97 -6.57
CA ILE A 79 -6.54 -2.03 -5.50
C ILE A 79 -6.40 -2.71 -4.14
N TRP A 80 -5.71 -2.03 -3.22
CA TRP A 80 -5.72 -2.36 -1.80
C TRP A 80 -6.73 -1.45 -1.12
N ILE A 81 -7.76 -2.04 -0.52
CA ILE A 81 -8.79 -1.34 0.25
C ILE A 81 -8.38 -1.38 1.72
N ALA A 82 -8.09 -0.20 2.31
CA ALA A 82 -7.86 -0.04 3.74
C ALA A 82 -9.07 -0.56 4.54
N PRO A 83 -8.97 -0.80 5.87
CA PRO A 83 -9.94 -1.63 6.60
C PRO A 83 -11.40 -1.29 6.33
N CYS A 84 -12.16 -2.27 5.88
CA CYS A 84 -13.60 -2.14 5.60
C CYS A 84 -14.45 -3.17 6.35
N PHE A 85 -13.87 -3.91 7.28
CA PHE A 85 -14.56 -4.85 8.16
C PHE A 85 -15.34 -4.11 9.24
N PRO A 86 -16.40 -4.72 9.84
CA PRO A 86 -17.12 -4.15 10.96
C PRO A 86 -16.21 -3.71 12.09
N SER A 87 -16.38 -2.46 12.52
CA SER A 87 -15.55 -1.81 13.53
C SER A 87 -16.36 -0.79 14.34
N PRO A 88 -16.13 -0.66 15.65
CA PRO A 88 -16.60 0.48 16.43
C PRO A 88 -16.00 1.82 16.00
N GLN A 89 -15.04 1.84 15.09
CA GLN A 89 -14.42 3.02 14.50
C GLN A 89 -13.60 3.86 15.51
N VAL A 90 -13.02 3.22 16.51
CA VAL A 90 -12.10 3.90 17.44
C VAL A 90 -10.82 4.31 16.71
N ASP A 91 -10.36 3.45 15.79
CA ASP A 91 -9.21 3.70 14.91
C ASP A 91 -9.61 3.50 13.44
N PHE A 92 -10.75 4.08 13.05
CA PHE A 92 -11.23 4.17 11.66
C PHE A 92 -11.20 2.85 10.87
N GLY A 93 -11.53 1.73 11.52
CA GLY A 93 -11.61 0.41 10.91
C GLY A 93 -10.52 -0.56 11.37
N TYR A 94 -9.42 -0.07 11.94
CA TYR A 94 -8.35 -0.92 12.47
C TYR A 94 -8.73 -1.63 13.78
N ASP A 95 -9.77 -1.23 14.48
CA ASP A 95 -10.38 -1.95 15.61
C ASP A 95 -11.48 -2.91 15.12
N VAL A 96 -11.09 -4.05 14.54
CA VAL A 96 -11.98 -5.00 13.86
C VAL A 96 -12.83 -5.79 14.86
N SER A 97 -14.16 -5.74 14.69
CA SER A 97 -15.11 -6.51 15.52
C SER A 97 -15.68 -7.76 14.86
N ASP A 98 -15.54 -7.92 13.54
CA ASP A 98 -15.95 -9.09 12.75
C ASP A 98 -15.11 -9.16 11.47
N TYR A 99 -14.29 -10.20 11.32
CA TYR A 99 -13.40 -10.34 10.17
C TYR A 99 -14.07 -10.92 8.91
N GLU A 100 -15.28 -11.48 9.02
CA GLU A 100 -15.93 -12.19 7.91
C GLU A 100 -17.14 -11.42 7.36
N ASN A 101 -17.14 -10.08 7.52
CA ASN A 101 -18.22 -9.22 7.05
C ASN A 101 -17.68 -7.87 6.54
N ILE A 102 -18.56 -7.08 5.96
CA ILE A 102 -18.30 -5.68 5.58
C ILE A 102 -19.03 -4.76 6.55
N ASP A 103 -18.35 -3.68 6.99
CA ASP A 103 -18.99 -2.65 7.81
C ASP A 103 -20.14 -2.01 7.03
N LYS A 104 -21.30 -1.91 7.71
CA LYS A 104 -22.51 -1.30 7.13
C LYS A 104 -22.31 0.11 6.59
N MET A 105 -21.32 0.82 7.09
CA MET A 105 -20.89 2.14 6.64
C MET A 105 -20.38 2.08 5.18
N TYR A 106 -19.73 0.99 4.80
CA TYR A 106 -19.15 0.80 3.47
C TYR A 106 -20.02 -0.05 2.53
N GLY A 107 -21.06 -0.71 3.07
CA GLY A 107 -21.98 -1.54 2.31
C GLY A 107 -22.20 -2.92 2.93
N THR A 108 -22.35 -3.91 2.07
CA THR A 108 -22.64 -5.30 2.45
C THR A 108 -21.68 -6.27 1.75
N LEU A 109 -21.68 -7.53 2.17
CA LEU A 109 -20.97 -8.60 1.44
C LEU A 109 -21.41 -8.72 -0.03
N ALA A 110 -22.68 -8.43 -0.33
CA ALA A 110 -23.18 -8.43 -1.71
C ALA A 110 -22.60 -7.25 -2.53
N ASP A 111 -22.37 -6.10 -1.89
CA ASP A 111 -21.69 -4.96 -2.54
C ASP A 111 -20.21 -5.28 -2.79
N PHE A 112 -19.57 -5.98 -1.86
CA PHE A 112 -18.21 -6.47 -2.05
C PHE A 112 -18.13 -7.47 -3.21
N ASP A 113 -19.01 -8.47 -3.26
CA ASP A 113 -19.05 -9.45 -4.36
C ASP A 113 -19.26 -8.77 -5.72
N ARG A 114 -20.08 -7.71 -5.72
CA ARG A 114 -20.29 -6.90 -6.93
C ARG A 114 -19.03 -6.14 -7.32
N LEU A 115 -18.36 -5.49 -6.37
CA LEU A 115 -17.10 -4.78 -6.61
C LEU A 115 -16.03 -5.72 -7.15
N GLU A 116 -15.87 -6.90 -6.54
CA GLU A 116 -14.91 -7.91 -6.94
C GLU A 116 -15.18 -8.39 -8.39
N LYS A 117 -16.44 -8.69 -8.70
CA LYS A 117 -16.86 -9.07 -10.06
C LYS A 117 -16.57 -7.97 -11.07
N LEU A 118 -16.89 -6.72 -10.76
CA LEU A 118 -16.63 -5.57 -11.64
C LEU A 118 -15.13 -5.31 -11.77
N GLY A 119 -14.37 -5.40 -10.69
CA GLY A 119 -12.91 -5.32 -10.70
C GLY A 119 -12.29 -6.29 -11.72
N ARG A 120 -12.69 -7.57 -11.68
CA ARG A 120 -12.24 -8.57 -12.65
C ARG A 120 -12.58 -8.20 -14.10
N GLN A 121 -13.76 -7.61 -14.35
CA GLN A 121 -14.16 -7.18 -15.69
C GLN A 121 -13.29 -6.03 -16.22
N HIS A 122 -12.77 -5.19 -15.32
CA HIS A 122 -11.83 -4.11 -15.63
C HIS A 122 -10.35 -4.54 -15.56
N GLY A 123 -10.07 -5.81 -15.31
CA GLY A 123 -8.70 -6.29 -15.10
C GLY A 123 -8.07 -5.88 -13.77
N ILE A 124 -8.86 -5.35 -12.84
CA ILE A 124 -8.42 -4.87 -11.53
C ILE A 124 -8.68 -5.95 -10.47
N THR A 125 -7.65 -6.27 -9.72
CA THR A 125 -7.65 -7.27 -8.65
C THR A 125 -7.91 -6.60 -7.29
N ILE A 126 -8.61 -7.28 -6.36
CA ILE A 126 -8.95 -6.73 -5.04
C ILE A 126 -8.07 -7.35 -3.95
N ILE A 127 -7.42 -6.48 -3.18
CA ILE A 127 -6.65 -6.79 -1.97
C ILE A 127 -7.36 -6.13 -0.79
N LEU A 128 -7.50 -6.83 0.32
CA LEU A 128 -8.05 -6.27 1.55
C LEU A 128 -6.95 -6.01 2.58
N ASP A 129 -7.24 -5.10 3.49
CA ASP A 129 -6.41 -4.91 4.68
C ASP A 129 -6.76 -5.97 5.73
N PHE A 130 -5.77 -6.53 6.39
CA PHE A 130 -5.96 -7.56 7.41
C PHE A 130 -5.19 -7.22 8.67
N VAL A 131 -5.92 -6.81 9.69
CA VAL A 131 -5.37 -6.46 11.00
C VAL A 131 -5.03 -7.75 11.74
N VAL A 132 -3.75 -8.07 11.79
CA VAL A 132 -3.28 -9.36 12.36
C VAL A 132 -2.89 -9.27 13.82
N ASN A 133 -2.51 -8.07 14.31
CA ASN A 133 -1.98 -7.90 15.66
C ASN A 133 -3.05 -8.00 16.75
N HIS A 134 -4.22 -7.41 16.54
CA HIS A 134 -5.23 -7.20 17.57
C HIS A 134 -6.64 -7.32 17.00
N THR A 135 -7.64 -7.33 17.88
CA THR A 135 -9.05 -7.13 17.52
C THR A 135 -9.61 -5.91 18.21
N SER A 136 -10.84 -5.53 17.88
CA SER A 136 -11.60 -4.61 18.74
C SER A 136 -11.88 -5.27 20.10
N ASP A 137 -12.01 -4.47 21.15
CA ASP A 137 -12.55 -4.92 22.45
C ASP A 137 -14.05 -5.31 22.37
N GLN A 138 -14.70 -5.00 21.24
CA GLN A 138 -16.06 -5.43 20.91
C GLN A 138 -16.11 -6.73 20.10
N HIS A 139 -14.96 -7.30 19.71
CA HIS A 139 -14.92 -8.59 19.02
C HIS A 139 -15.45 -9.72 19.92
N PRO A 140 -16.28 -10.65 19.43
CA PRO A 140 -16.81 -11.76 20.23
C PRO A 140 -15.72 -12.55 20.96
N TRP A 141 -14.55 -12.74 20.37
CA TRP A 141 -13.43 -13.43 21.01
C TRP A 141 -12.95 -12.71 22.28
N PHE A 142 -12.83 -11.39 22.24
CA PHE A 142 -12.41 -10.62 23.40
C PHE A 142 -13.50 -10.55 24.48
N ILE A 143 -14.77 -10.38 24.07
CA ILE A 143 -15.90 -10.38 25.00
C ILE A 143 -15.96 -11.71 25.77
N GLU A 144 -15.77 -12.85 25.08
CA GLU A 144 -15.66 -14.16 25.73
C GLU A 144 -14.42 -14.24 26.63
N SER A 145 -13.24 -13.90 26.12
CA SER A 145 -11.97 -13.91 26.86
C SER A 145 -12.05 -13.11 28.16
N ARG A 146 -12.69 -11.94 28.11
CA ARG A 146 -12.91 -11.02 29.24
C ARG A 146 -13.98 -11.52 30.21
N SER A 147 -14.78 -12.50 29.84
CA SER A 147 -15.94 -12.92 30.64
C SER A 147 -15.57 -13.54 32.00
N SER A 148 -14.50 -14.34 32.04
CA SER A 148 -13.91 -14.88 33.27
C SER A 148 -12.46 -15.33 33.03
N ARG A 149 -11.70 -15.53 34.12
CA ARG A 149 -10.32 -16.07 34.04
C ARG A 149 -10.27 -17.52 33.51
N ASP A 150 -11.35 -18.27 33.66
CA ASP A 150 -11.46 -19.66 33.26
C ASP A 150 -12.16 -19.88 31.90
N ASN A 151 -12.44 -18.77 31.18
CA ASN A 151 -13.07 -18.89 29.86
C ASN A 151 -12.12 -19.58 28.87
N PRO A 152 -12.59 -20.51 28.01
CA PRO A 152 -11.75 -21.20 27.02
C PRO A 152 -10.99 -20.29 26.08
N LYS A 153 -11.48 -19.07 25.83
CA LYS A 153 -10.79 -18.05 25.04
C LYS A 153 -9.95 -17.09 25.88
N ARG A 154 -9.78 -17.34 27.20
CA ARG A 154 -8.98 -16.42 28.05
C ARG A 154 -7.60 -16.18 27.46
N ASP A 155 -6.93 -17.24 27.04
CA ASP A 155 -5.58 -17.22 26.49
C ASP A 155 -5.51 -16.88 24.98
N TRP A 156 -6.61 -16.41 24.42
CA TRP A 156 -6.61 -15.84 23.06
C TRP A 156 -6.04 -14.43 23.03
N TYR A 157 -5.97 -13.78 24.19
CA TYR A 157 -5.39 -12.45 24.41
C TYR A 157 -4.38 -12.51 25.55
N ILE A 158 -3.57 -11.46 25.66
CA ILE A 158 -2.47 -11.43 26.63
C ILE A 158 -2.95 -10.82 27.92
N TRP A 159 -3.17 -11.64 28.94
CA TRP A 159 -3.61 -11.24 30.26
C TRP A 159 -2.53 -11.46 31.29
N ARG A 160 -2.32 -10.50 32.21
CA ARG A 160 -1.34 -10.61 33.29
C ARG A 160 -1.86 -10.00 34.59
N ASP A 161 -1.44 -10.55 35.71
CA ASP A 161 -1.60 -9.88 37.01
C ASP A 161 -0.66 -8.69 37.09
N GLY A 162 -1.07 -7.61 37.78
CA GLY A 162 -0.19 -6.49 38.06
C GLY A 162 0.90 -6.83 39.09
N LYS A 163 1.97 -6.03 39.15
CA LYS A 163 3.01 -6.15 40.19
C LYS A 163 2.43 -5.91 41.59
N ALA A 164 1.51 -4.94 41.71
CA ALA A 164 0.72 -4.65 42.89
C ALA A 164 -0.66 -4.14 42.46
N GLN A 165 -1.56 -3.86 43.39
CA GLN A 165 -2.84 -3.24 43.08
C GLN A 165 -2.63 -1.90 42.35
N ASN A 166 -3.22 -1.79 41.17
CA ASN A 166 -3.09 -0.64 40.25
C ASN A 166 -1.68 -0.40 39.65
N GLU A 167 -0.80 -1.41 39.69
CA GLU A 167 0.52 -1.32 39.06
C GLU A 167 0.60 -2.27 37.88
N ALA A 168 0.92 -1.74 36.68
CA ALA A 168 1.04 -2.52 35.46
C ALA A 168 2.13 -3.61 35.56
N PRO A 169 2.03 -4.70 34.78
CA PRO A 169 3.02 -5.79 34.79
C PRO A 169 4.46 -5.35 34.52
N ASN A 170 4.64 -4.36 33.65
CA ASN A 170 5.93 -3.78 33.31
C ASN A 170 5.80 -2.33 32.79
N ASN A 171 6.90 -1.76 32.27
CA ASN A 171 6.95 -0.36 31.84
C ASN A 171 6.55 -0.14 30.36
N TRP A 172 6.02 -1.11 29.66
CA TRP A 172 5.71 -0.96 28.23
C TRP A 172 4.67 0.13 27.98
N LEU A 173 4.93 0.92 26.94
CA LEU A 173 4.06 1.99 26.50
C LEU A 173 3.34 1.60 25.21
N SER A 174 2.11 2.05 25.08
CA SER A 174 1.39 2.03 23.81
C SER A 174 2.10 2.95 22.79
N THR A 175 2.12 2.56 21.53
CA THR A 175 2.65 3.41 20.45
C THR A 175 1.87 4.72 20.33
N PHE A 176 0.60 4.74 20.78
CA PHE A 176 -0.25 5.93 20.85
C PHE A 176 -0.24 6.62 22.22
N GLY A 177 0.77 6.33 23.02
CA GLY A 177 1.05 6.94 24.32
C GLY A 177 0.37 6.25 25.51
N GLY A 178 0.92 6.46 26.71
CA GLY A 178 0.49 5.86 27.97
C GLY A 178 0.86 4.38 28.08
N SER A 179 0.39 3.73 29.16
CA SER A 179 0.67 2.31 29.40
C SER A 179 0.11 1.43 28.27
N ALA A 180 0.86 0.40 27.89
CA ALA A 180 0.39 -0.68 27.02
C ALA A 180 -0.47 -1.72 27.75
N TRP A 181 -0.80 -1.47 29.02
CA TRP A 181 -1.57 -2.35 29.87
C TRP A 181 -2.85 -1.67 30.35
N GLN A 182 -4.01 -2.25 30.05
CA GLN A 182 -5.30 -1.76 30.51
C GLN A 182 -5.85 -2.66 31.63
N TRP A 183 -6.18 -2.05 32.78
CA TRP A 183 -6.82 -2.75 33.87
C TRP A 183 -8.26 -3.14 33.53
N ASP A 184 -8.59 -4.41 33.73
CA ASP A 184 -9.95 -4.94 33.67
C ASP A 184 -10.48 -5.26 35.07
N SER A 185 -11.44 -4.44 35.53
CA SER A 185 -12.08 -4.62 36.84
C SER A 185 -12.97 -5.87 36.95
N LYS A 186 -13.40 -6.44 35.83
CA LYS A 186 -14.25 -7.62 35.81
C LYS A 186 -13.49 -8.88 36.21
N THR A 187 -12.24 -8.99 35.79
CA THR A 187 -11.40 -10.16 36.07
C THR A 187 -10.22 -9.85 36.97
N ASN A 188 -10.02 -8.58 37.37
CA ASN A 188 -8.91 -8.08 38.19
C ASN A 188 -7.55 -8.51 37.60
N GLN A 189 -7.37 -8.27 36.29
CA GLN A 189 -6.13 -8.43 35.57
C GLN A 189 -5.92 -7.30 34.57
N TYR A 190 -4.71 -7.15 34.08
CA TYR A 190 -4.40 -6.30 32.94
C TYR A 190 -4.43 -7.13 31.66
N TYR A 191 -4.94 -6.52 30.57
CA TYR A 191 -4.66 -7.02 29.22
C TYR A 191 -3.71 -6.10 28.49
N TYR A 192 -2.94 -6.70 27.60
CA TYR A 192 -1.97 -6.01 26.77
C TYR A 192 -2.62 -5.43 25.51
N HIS A 193 -2.15 -4.25 25.10
CA HIS A 193 -2.49 -3.59 23.84
C HIS A 193 -1.30 -2.76 23.37
N PHE A 194 -0.77 -3.05 22.20
CA PHE A 194 0.32 -2.26 21.63
C PHE A 194 -0.18 -0.89 21.14
N PHE A 195 -1.44 -0.84 20.65
CA PHE A 195 -2.13 0.35 20.15
C PHE A 195 -3.09 0.92 21.20
N TYR A 196 -4.37 1.14 20.88
CA TYR A 196 -5.35 1.65 21.85
C TYR A 196 -5.81 0.57 22.84
N PRO A 197 -6.30 0.97 24.03
CA PRO A 197 -6.96 0.02 24.93
C PRO A 197 -8.14 -0.73 24.30
N GLN A 198 -8.77 -0.16 23.28
CA GLN A 198 -9.84 -0.79 22.52
C GLN A 198 -9.34 -1.75 21.43
N GLN A 199 -8.03 -1.95 21.35
CA GLN A 199 -7.36 -2.84 20.40
C GLN A 199 -6.51 -3.87 21.18
N PRO A 200 -7.13 -4.81 21.94
CA PRO A 200 -6.41 -5.84 22.69
C PRO A 200 -5.64 -6.78 21.75
N ASP A 201 -4.37 -7.01 22.05
CA ASP A 201 -3.48 -7.84 21.24
C ASP A 201 -3.82 -9.32 21.34
N LEU A 202 -3.81 -9.99 20.18
CA LEU A 202 -4.01 -11.44 20.05
C LEU A 202 -2.77 -12.21 20.55
N ASN A 203 -3.00 -13.30 21.24
CA ASN A 203 -1.92 -14.21 21.66
C ASN A 203 -1.58 -15.20 20.54
N TRP A 204 -0.70 -14.83 19.64
CA TRP A 204 -0.26 -15.69 18.53
C TRP A 204 0.50 -16.95 18.96
N ARG A 205 0.95 -17.05 20.22
CA ARG A 205 1.49 -18.30 20.79
C ARG A 205 0.40 -19.33 21.05
N ASN A 206 -0.87 -18.94 21.05
CA ASN A 206 -2.01 -19.86 21.13
C ASN A 206 -2.36 -20.40 19.74
N PRO A 207 -2.22 -21.72 19.48
CA PRO A 207 -2.48 -22.29 18.15
C PRO A 207 -3.95 -22.17 17.70
N ALA A 208 -4.88 -21.95 18.62
CA ALA A 208 -6.28 -21.71 18.27
C ALA A 208 -6.47 -20.32 17.64
N VAL A 209 -5.68 -19.33 18.06
CA VAL A 209 -5.65 -17.99 17.44
C VAL A 209 -5.12 -18.07 16.02
N SER A 210 -3.94 -18.69 15.83
CA SER A 210 -3.34 -18.87 14.50
C SER A 210 -4.31 -19.58 13.55
N ALA A 211 -4.93 -20.69 13.99
CA ALA A 211 -5.88 -21.44 13.18
C ALA A 211 -7.12 -20.59 12.81
N ALA A 212 -7.64 -19.78 13.73
CA ALA A 212 -8.77 -18.90 13.47
C ALA A 212 -8.43 -17.83 12.45
N MET A 213 -7.28 -17.15 12.62
CA MET A 213 -6.83 -16.07 11.71
C MET A 213 -6.52 -16.60 10.30
N TYR A 214 -5.86 -17.76 10.17
CA TYR A 214 -5.66 -18.42 8.86
C TYR A 214 -6.99 -18.88 8.24
N GLY A 215 -7.96 -19.26 9.09
CA GLY A 215 -9.32 -19.57 8.66
C GLY A 215 -10.02 -18.39 8.01
N VAL A 216 -9.90 -17.20 8.60
CA VAL A 216 -10.43 -15.94 8.06
C VAL A 216 -9.83 -15.63 6.68
N THR A 217 -8.49 -15.70 6.54
CA THR A 217 -7.88 -15.44 5.22
C THR A 217 -8.38 -16.41 4.16
N THR A 218 -8.49 -17.68 4.50
CA THR A 218 -9.03 -18.74 3.62
C THR A 218 -10.49 -18.45 3.22
N TRP A 219 -11.31 -17.93 4.12
CA TRP A 219 -12.69 -17.55 3.86
C TRP A 219 -12.79 -16.47 2.78
N TRP A 220 -11.94 -15.44 2.87
CA TRP A 220 -11.88 -14.35 1.90
C TRP A 220 -11.28 -14.79 0.55
N TYR A 221 -10.24 -15.64 0.54
CA TYR A 221 -9.69 -16.20 -0.70
C TYR A 221 -10.74 -16.96 -1.49
N LYS A 222 -11.57 -17.77 -0.82
CA LYS A 222 -12.71 -18.47 -1.44
C LYS A 222 -13.76 -17.52 -2.00
N ARG A 223 -13.82 -16.27 -1.51
CA ARG A 223 -14.71 -15.22 -1.97
C ARG A 223 -14.13 -14.38 -3.11
N GLY A 224 -12.87 -14.60 -3.44
CA GLY A 224 -12.21 -13.98 -4.59
C GLY A 224 -11.17 -12.93 -4.28
N VAL A 225 -10.94 -12.62 -2.99
CA VAL A 225 -9.84 -11.75 -2.57
C VAL A 225 -8.52 -12.35 -3.05
N ALA A 226 -7.69 -11.57 -3.71
CA ALA A 226 -6.45 -12.05 -4.31
C ALA A 226 -5.22 -11.84 -3.42
N GLY A 227 -5.41 -11.35 -2.20
CA GLY A 227 -4.34 -11.16 -1.23
C GLY A 227 -4.72 -10.24 -0.10
N PHE A 228 -3.79 -10.05 0.81
CA PHE A 228 -3.94 -9.15 1.94
C PHE A 228 -2.75 -8.22 2.10
N ARG A 229 -3.03 -6.98 2.49
CA ARG A 229 -2.06 -6.16 3.18
C ARG A 229 -2.18 -6.48 4.67
N LEU A 230 -1.10 -6.93 5.27
CA LEU A 230 -1.02 -7.30 6.68
C LEU A 230 -0.58 -6.08 7.49
N ASP A 231 -1.45 -5.66 8.39
CA ASP A 231 -1.23 -4.53 9.29
C ASP A 231 -0.28 -4.92 10.43
N ALA A 232 0.63 -4.00 10.78
CA ALA A 232 1.46 -4.07 11.98
C ALA A 232 2.14 -5.43 12.22
N VAL A 233 2.72 -6.04 11.19
CA VAL A 233 3.33 -7.39 11.28
C VAL A 233 4.48 -7.48 12.28
N ASP A 234 5.11 -6.36 12.63
CA ASP A 234 6.26 -6.28 13.51
C ASP A 234 5.90 -6.55 14.99
N THR A 235 4.63 -6.36 15.40
CA THR A 235 4.20 -6.23 16.80
C THR A 235 3.46 -7.45 17.36
N LEU A 236 3.46 -8.58 16.64
CA LEU A 236 2.65 -9.76 16.97
C LEU A 236 3.07 -10.51 18.25
N PHE A 237 4.25 -10.25 18.75
CA PHE A 237 4.82 -10.95 19.90
C PHE A 237 5.49 -10.02 20.89
N GLU A 238 5.47 -10.40 22.14
CA GLU A 238 6.12 -9.75 23.27
C GLU A 238 6.95 -10.75 24.08
N ASP A 239 7.97 -10.27 24.83
CA ASP A 239 8.78 -11.13 25.70
C ASP A 239 7.89 -11.79 26.78
N PRO A 240 7.80 -13.13 26.82
CA PRO A 240 6.97 -13.84 27.79
C PRO A 240 7.40 -13.60 29.25
N ASN A 241 8.63 -13.14 29.46
CA ASN A 241 9.16 -12.80 30.79
C ASN A 241 8.84 -11.36 31.19
N LEU A 242 8.17 -10.58 30.34
CA LEU A 242 7.73 -9.20 30.60
C LEU A 242 8.88 -8.27 31.03
N LYS A 243 10.06 -8.42 30.43
CA LYS A 243 11.20 -7.53 30.73
C LYS A 243 10.84 -6.09 30.43
N ASP A 244 11.23 -5.19 31.32
CA ASP A 244 11.07 -3.76 31.11
C ASP A 244 11.87 -3.30 29.88
N ASN A 245 11.25 -2.48 29.03
CA ASN A 245 11.92 -1.86 27.90
C ASN A 245 12.94 -0.80 28.33
N PRO A 246 14.05 -0.65 27.60
CA PRO A 246 15.02 0.40 27.86
C PRO A 246 14.41 1.79 27.70
N VAL A 247 14.60 2.63 28.71
CA VAL A 247 14.20 4.05 28.66
C VAL A 247 15.30 4.86 27.97
N LEU A 248 14.91 5.61 26.95
CA LEU A 248 15.78 6.50 26.20
C LEU A 248 15.67 7.96 26.70
N PRO A 249 16.66 8.80 26.41
CA PRO A 249 16.57 10.23 26.76
C PRO A 249 15.41 10.94 26.08
N GLY A 250 14.76 11.85 26.82
CA GLY A 250 13.68 12.70 26.29
C GLY A 250 12.29 12.12 26.47
N LYS A 251 11.33 12.75 25.79
CA LYS A 251 9.92 12.40 25.83
C LYS A 251 9.35 12.33 24.42
N ASN A 252 8.39 11.43 24.21
CA ASN A 252 7.65 11.32 22.96
C ASN A 252 6.63 12.46 22.78
N ALA A 253 5.89 12.45 21.67
CA ALA A 253 4.89 13.47 21.36
C ALA A 253 3.76 13.55 22.42
N TYR A 254 3.49 12.45 23.11
CA TYR A 254 2.45 12.34 24.14
C TYR A 254 2.92 12.76 25.54
N GLY A 255 4.20 13.06 25.71
CA GLY A 255 4.80 13.44 26.98
C GLY A 255 5.30 12.27 27.84
N ASP A 256 5.18 11.04 27.36
CA ASP A 256 5.73 9.86 28.00
C ASP A 256 7.26 9.76 27.76
N PRO A 257 8.01 8.98 28.56
CA PRO A 257 9.41 8.71 28.28
C PRO A 257 9.61 8.10 26.88
N ASN A 258 10.68 8.47 26.19
CA ASN A 258 11.10 7.71 25.02
C ASN A 258 11.51 6.30 25.42
N MET A 259 11.08 5.30 24.64
CA MET A 259 11.38 3.89 24.90
C MET A 259 11.96 3.24 23.66
N GLU A 260 12.86 2.28 23.86
CA GLU A 260 13.19 1.29 22.83
C GLU A 260 12.25 0.09 23.01
N ASN A 261 11.41 -0.22 22.02
CA ASN A 261 10.45 -1.34 22.09
C ASN A 261 11.14 -2.71 21.88
N LYS A 262 12.23 -2.94 22.62
CA LYS A 262 13.11 -4.10 22.45
C LYS A 262 12.44 -5.44 22.75
N TYR A 263 11.46 -5.44 23.66
CA TYR A 263 10.85 -6.66 24.18
C TYR A 263 9.38 -6.84 23.79
N ASN A 264 8.86 -5.98 22.91
CA ASN A 264 7.49 -6.07 22.43
C ASN A 264 7.33 -5.60 20.97
N ASP A 265 8.41 -5.66 20.20
CA ASP A 265 8.44 -5.32 18.79
C ASP A 265 9.50 -6.18 18.09
N LYS A 266 9.20 -6.70 16.90
CA LYS A 266 10.11 -7.45 16.03
C LYS A 266 10.74 -8.69 16.68
N LEU A 267 9.98 -9.41 17.48
CA LEU A 267 10.43 -10.69 18.01
C LEU A 267 10.49 -11.74 16.89
N PRO A 268 11.49 -12.66 16.93
CA PRO A 268 11.72 -13.61 15.83
C PRO A 268 10.52 -14.51 15.48
N GLU A 269 9.60 -14.72 16.41
CA GLU A 269 8.41 -15.54 16.21
C GLU A 269 7.45 -14.98 15.16
N VAL A 270 7.57 -13.69 14.77
CA VAL A 270 6.74 -13.08 13.70
C VAL A 270 6.91 -13.83 12.37
N HIS A 271 8.12 -14.33 12.09
CA HIS A 271 8.42 -15.07 10.87
C HIS A 271 7.64 -16.38 10.75
N ASP A 272 7.38 -17.08 11.86
CA ASP A 272 6.55 -18.31 11.84
C ASP A 272 5.11 -18.00 11.49
N VAL A 273 4.58 -16.85 11.92
CA VAL A 273 3.23 -16.39 11.53
C VAL A 273 3.18 -16.04 10.06
N MET A 274 4.19 -15.32 9.54
CA MET A 274 4.26 -14.98 8.11
C MET A 274 4.30 -16.24 7.24
N LYS A 275 5.06 -17.27 7.62
CA LYS A 275 5.06 -18.58 6.94
C LYS A 275 3.70 -19.25 6.97
N GLY A 276 3.02 -19.21 8.13
CA GLY A 276 1.67 -19.77 8.25
C GLY A 276 0.64 -19.07 7.37
N LEU A 277 0.67 -17.73 7.31
CA LEU A 277 -0.18 -16.93 6.41
C LEU A 277 0.16 -17.23 4.94
N ARG A 278 1.45 -17.37 4.60
CA ARG A 278 1.90 -17.72 3.26
C ARG A 278 1.39 -19.11 2.85
N GLN A 279 1.48 -20.10 3.71
CA GLN A 279 0.94 -21.43 3.46
C GLN A 279 -0.57 -21.44 3.25
N ALA A 280 -1.32 -20.54 3.92
CA ALA A 280 -2.74 -20.35 3.69
C ALA A 280 -3.06 -19.64 2.37
N ALA A 281 -2.17 -18.77 1.88
CA ALA A 281 -2.33 -17.98 0.66
C ALA A 281 -1.95 -18.75 -0.62
N ASP A 282 -0.89 -19.56 -0.58
CA ASP A 282 -0.31 -20.24 -1.74
C ASP A 282 -1.32 -21.06 -2.57
N PRO A 283 -2.25 -21.84 -1.98
CA PRO A 283 -3.24 -22.62 -2.75
C PRO A 283 -4.18 -21.75 -3.61
N TYR A 284 -4.26 -20.46 -3.32
CA TYR A 284 -5.11 -19.49 -4.02
C TYR A 284 -4.33 -18.56 -4.96
N GLY A 285 -3.00 -18.68 -5.03
CA GLY A 285 -2.14 -17.73 -5.75
C GLY A 285 -2.24 -16.31 -5.18
N ALA A 286 -2.60 -16.18 -3.90
CA ALA A 286 -2.82 -14.91 -3.25
C ALA A 286 -1.50 -14.27 -2.80
N VAL A 287 -1.45 -12.93 -2.80
CA VAL A 287 -0.28 -12.15 -2.39
C VAL A 287 -0.41 -11.67 -0.95
N LEU A 288 0.71 -11.67 -0.24
CA LEU A 288 0.85 -11.07 1.08
C LEU A 288 1.74 -9.84 1.00
N ILE A 289 1.18 -8.69 1.33
CA ILE A 289 1.85 -7.40 1.40
C ILE A 289 2.00 -7.08 2.90
N GLY A 290 3.22 -6.92 3.41
CA GLY A 290 3.43 -6.62 4.82
C GLY A 290 3.72 -5.17 5.08
N GLU A 291 3.08 -4.57 6.07
CA GLU A 291 3.53 -3.30 6.63
C GLU A 291 4.77 -3.54 7.49
N THR A 292 5.94 -3.19 6.96
CA THR A 292 7.22 -3.47 7.60
C THR A 292 7.97 -2.17 7.92
N TRP A 293 8.05 -1.82 9.22
CA TRP A 293 8.77 -0.65 9.72
C TRP A 293 10.21 -1.00 10.07
N THR A 294 11.01 -1.29 9.07
CA THR A 294 12.38 -1.74 9.24
C THR A 294 13.36 -0.58 9.41
N LYS A 295 14.49 -0.85 10.06
CA LYS A 295 15.57 0.15 10.29
C LYS A 295 16.54 0.22 9.11
N ASP A 296 16.69 -0.90 8.38
CA ASP A 296 17.61 -1.03 7.26
C ASP A 296 17.13 -2.12 6.28
N VAL A 297 17.80 -2.20 5.14
CA VAL A 297 17.48 -3.14 4.06
C VAL A 297 17.72 -4.60 4.47
N SER A 298 18.63 -4.87 5.41
CA SER A 298 18.86 -6.24 5.88
C SER A 298 17.65 -6.76 6.64
N GLU A 299 17.10 -5.93 7.53
CA GLU A 299 15.88 -6.28 8.26
C GLU A 299 14.66 -6.40 7.33
N LEU A 300 14.56 -5.56 6.29
CA LEU A 300 13.52 -5.70 5.27
C LEU A 300 13.62 -7.04 4.54
N LYS A 301 14.84 -7.48 4.25
CA LYS A 301 15.11 -8.75 3.58
C LYS A 301 14.61 -9.95 4.38
N ASP A 302 14.69 -9.90 5.71
CA ASP A 302 14.29 -11.02 6.57
C ASP A 302 12.81 -11.40 6.37
N TYR A 303 11.93 -10.43 6.02
CA TYR A 303 10.51 -10.66 5.80
C TYR A 303 10.14 -11.42 4.51
N TYR A 304 11.08 -11.60 3.58
CA TYR A 304 10.86 -12.52 2.45
C TYR A 304 10.99 -13.99 2.86
N GLY A 305 11.67 -14.25 3.99
CA GLY A 305 12.04 -15.59 4.46
C GLY A 305 13.22 -16.18 3.72
N THR A 306 13.98 -17.04 4.37
CA THR A 306 15.19 -17.66 3.81
C THR A 306 14.89 -18.48 2.53
N ASN A 307 13.68 -19.03 2.42
CA ASN A 307 13.23 -19.81 1.28
C ASN A 307 12.19 -19.08 0.43
N HIS A 308 12.03 -17.77 0.56
CA HIS A 308 10.94 -16.99 -0.02
C HIS A 308 9.55 -17.54 0.34
N ASP A 309 9.41 -17.99 1.59
CA ASP A 309 8.23 -18.66 2.14
C ASP A 309 7.45 -17.79 3.14
N GLU A 310 7.76 -16.49 3.19
CA GLU A 310 7.07 -15.48 3.99
C GLU A 310 6.34 -14.46 3.10
N LEU A 311 6.52 -13.17 3.33
CA LEU A 311 5.87 -12.14 2.52
C LEU A 311 6.40 -12.12 1.08
N GLN A 312 5.51 -11.94 0.12
CA GLN A 312 5.93 -11.65 -1.26
C GLN A 312 6.29 -10.17 -1.44
N MET A 313 5.62 -9.30 -0.70
CA MET A 313 5.73 -7.85 -0.85
C MET A 313 5.87 -7.14 0.51
N PRO A 314 7.00 -7.29 1.23
CA PRO A 314 7.28 -6.41 2.36
C PRO A 314 7.44 -4.97 1.86
N MET A 315 6.71 -4.02 2.47
CA MET A 315 6.68 -2.61 2.05
C MET A 315 7.98 -1.91 2.48
N ASP A 316 8.68 -1.29 1.54
CA ASP A 316 9.83 -0.43 1.86
C ASP A 316 9.35 0.95 2.35
N LEU A 317 9.00 1.02 3.64
CA LEU A 317 8.58 2.26 4.28
C LEU A 317 9.75 3.17 4.66
N MET A 318 11.00 2.71 4.58
CA MET A 318 12.18 3.55 4.78
C MET A 318 12.24 4.68 3.75
N LEU A 319 11.86 4.39 2.49
CA LEU A 319 11.81 5.38 1.41
C LEU A 319 11.00 6.62 1.81
N THR A 320 9.93 6.44 2.57
CA THR A 320 9.06 7.53 3.04
C THR A 320 9.72 8.49 4.04
N LYS A 321 10.81 8.07 4.68
CA LYS A 321 11.55 8.87 5.68
C LYS A 321 12.76 9.61 5.09
N LEU A 322 13.10 9.33 3.82
CA LEU A 322 14.25 9.93 3.16
C LEU A 322 13.96 11.38 2.77
N LYS A 323 15.00 12.20 2.72
CA LYS A 323 14.93 13.56 2.19
C LYS A 323 14.96 13.52 0.66
N PHE A 324 14.31 14.49 0.02
CA PHE A 324 14.39 14.68 -1.42
C PHE A 324 15.83 15.02 -1.84
N SER A 325 16.54 14.03 -2.37
CA SER A 325 17.94 14.13 -2.77
C SER A 325 18.32 12.97 -3.68
N ALA A 326 18.91 13.29 -4.85
CA ALA A 326 19.38 12.30 -5.80
C ALA A 326 20.39 11.32 -5.19
N GLN A 327 21.30 11.81 -4.36
CA GLN A 327 22.30 10.99 -3.69
C GLN A 327 21.65 10.02 -2.69
N ILE A 328 20.77 10.53 -1.79
CA ILE A 328 20.14 9.73 -0.75
C ILE A 328 19.26 8.63 -1.38
N PHE A 329 18.46 8.96 -2.40
CA PHE A 329 17.66 7.97 -3.11
C PHE A 329 18.53 6.94 -3.83
N ARG A 330 19.60 7.35 -4.49
CA ARG A 330 20.54 6.43 -5.17
C ARG A 330 21.14 5.42 -4.20
N GLU A 331 21.62 5.89 -3.05
CA GLU A 331 22.20 5.03 -2.01
C GLU A 331 21.19 3.99 -1.51
N HIS A 332 19.97 4.43 -1.19
CA HIS A 332 18.92 3.55 -0.70
C HIS A 332 18.46 2.54 -1.77
N ILE A 333 18.14 3.01 -2.97
CA ILE A 333 17.72 2.17 -4.09
C ILE A 333 18.81 1.16 -4.43
N GLY A 334 20.08 1.59 -4.42
CA GLY A 334 21.23 0.71 -4.63
C GLY A 334 21.31 -0.40 -3.60
N ALA A 335 21.15 -0.07 -2.31
CA ALA A 335 21.15 -1.05 -1.22
C ALA A 335 20.02 -2.08 -1.37
N VAL A 336 18.80 -1.61 -1.69
CA VAL A 336 17.64 -2.48 -1.91
C VAL A 336 17.88 -3.42 -3.09
N ASN A 337 18.41 -2.94 -4.21
CA ASN A 337 18.68 -3.80 -5.37
C ASN A 337 19.80 -4.82 -5.14
N VAL A 338 20.81 -4.48 -4.33
CA VAL A 338 21.90 -5.41 -3.94
C VAL A 338 21.37 -6.57 -3.08
N SER A 339 20.27 -6.39 -2.35
CA SER A 339 19.66 -7.47 -1.57
C SER A 339 19.26 -8.67 -2.42
N GLY A 340 19.00 -8.45 -3.71
CA GLY A 340 18.55 -9.48 -4.67
C GLY A 340 17.06 -9.75 -4.67
N GLU A 341 16.33 -9.21 -3.69
CA GLU A 341 14.88 -9.39 -3.54
C GLU A 341 14.08 -8.55 -4.56
N TRP A 342 12.76 -8.81 -4.65
CA TRP A 342 11.87 -8.02 -5.49
C TRP A 342 11.22 -6.89 -4.67
N PRO A 343 11.62 -5.63 -4.84
CA PRO A 343 11.20 -4.54 -3.97
C PRO A 343 9.71 -4.20 -4.09
N THR A 344 9.13 -3.71 -2.98
CA THR A 344 7.81 -3.07 -2.95
C THR A 344 7.96 -1.60 -2.60
N TRP A 345 7.75 -0.72 -3.57
CA TRP A 345 7.99 0.71 -3.43
C TRP A 345 6.74 1.45 -2.95
N VAL A 346 6.90 2.21 -1.87
CA VAL A 346 5.86 3.06 -1.28
C VAL A 346 6.42 4.44 -1.01
N ILE A 347 5.78 5.49 -1.51
CA ILE A 347 6.19 6.88 -1.23
C ILE A 347 5.18 7.64 -0.36
N SER A 348 3.98 7.17 -0.18
CA SER A 348 2.99 7.62 0.82
C SER A 348 1.91 6.56 1.04
N ASN A 349 1.17 6.69 2.15
CA ASN A 349 0.00 5.90 2.49
C ASN A 349 -0.93 6.72 3.41
N HIS A 350 -1.97 6.08 3.95
CA HIS A 350 -2.94 6.73 4.82
C HIS A 350 -2.42 7.05 6.24
N ASP A 351 -1.19 6.65 6.59
CA ASP A 351 -0.54 6.88 7.90
C ASP A 351 0.64 7.85 7.80
N ILE A 352 0.99 8.28 6.60
CA ILE A 352 2.16 9.13 6.36
C ILE A 352 1.74 10.37 5.60
N VAL A 353 2.20 11.53 6.06
CA VAL A 353 2.06 12.81 5.36
C VAL A 353 2.33 12.64 3.87
N ARG A 354 1.43 13.14 3.01
CA ARG A 354 1.51 12.96 1.56
C ARG A 354 2.86 13.41 0.99
N SER A 355 3.33 12.71 -0.03
CA SER A 355 4.61 13.00 -0.71
C SER A 355 4.71 14.46 -1.18
N TRP A 356 3.60 15.04 -1.64
CA TRP A 356 3.50 16.46 -1.98
C TRP A 356 3.97 17.40 -0.85
N ASN A 357 3.54 17.16 0.39
CA ASN A 357 3.89 17.99 1.53
C ASN A 357 5.27 17.66 2.09
N ARG A 358 5.66 16.40 2.01
CA ARG A 358 6.90 15.91 2.60
C ARG A 358 8.14 16.28 1.79
N TYR A 359 8.03 16.25 0.46
CA TYR A 359 9.12 16.56 -0.46
C TYR A 359 9.03 17.94 -1.08
N GLY A 360 7.85 18.55 -1.09
CA GLY A 360 7.61 19.84 -1.70
C GLY A 360 8.39 20.98 -1.03
N ASP A 361 8.87 21.92 -1.84
CA ASP A 361 9.58 23.14 -1.42
C ASP A 361 8.66 24.38 -1.36
N GLY A 362 7.38 24.21 -1.68
CA GLY A 362 6.36 25.26 -1.73
C GLY A 362 6.36 26.08 -3.04
N LYS A 363 7.31 25.83 -3.96
CA LYS A 363 7.44 26.52 -5.23
C LYS A 363 7.37 25.60 -6.44
N HIS A 364 8.01 24.43 -6.34
CA HIS A 364 8.16 23.49 -7.44
C HIS A 364 7.44 22.14 -7.16
N ASN A 365 6.47 22.14 -6.27
CA ASN A 365 5.83 20.90 -5.78
C ASN A 365 5.27 20.02 -6.90
N GLY A 366 4.72 20.62 -7.97
CA GLY A 366 4.21 19.86 -9.12
C GLY A 366 5.31 19.17 -9.92
N ASP A 367 6.47 19.80 -10.07
CA ASP A 367 7.62 19.21 -10.75
C ASP A 367 8.25 18.13 -9.88
N ILE A 368 8.40 18.38 -8.57
CA ILE A 368 8.88 17.40 -7.58
C ILE A 368 7.97 16.17 -7.55
N ALA A 369 6.64 16.34 -7.61
CA ALA A 369 5.70 15.23 -7.70
C ALA A 369 5.91 14.39 -8.96
N LYS A 370 6.23 15.00 -10.10
CA LYS A 370 6.57 14.30 -11.35
C LYS A 370 7.91 13.58 -11.27
N ASP A 371 8.92 14.16 -10.60
CA ASP A 371 10.20 13.49 -10.34
C ASP A 371 10.03 12.25 -9.47
N MET A 372 9.26 12.36 -8.39
CA MET A 372 8.96 11.24 -7.50
C MET A 372 8.22 10.12 -8.25
N ALA A 373 7.20 10.49 -9.06
CA ALA A 373 6.48 9.53 -9.90
C ALA A 373 7.43 8.81 -10.87
N ALA A 374 8.28 9.57 -11.58
CA ALA A 374 9.23 9.01 -12.52
C ALA A 374 10.20 8.05 -11.83
N MET A 375 10.70 8.40 -10.64
CA MET A 375 11.60 7.56 -9.87
C MET A 375 10.93 6.21 -9.56
N TYR A 376 9.91 6.17 -8.72
CA TYR A 376 9.43 4.89 -8.18
C TYR A 376 8.65 4.04 -9.19
N LEU A 377 8.01 4.66 -10.21
CA LEU A 377 7.30 3.93 -11.27
C LEU A 377 8.22 3.37 -12.36
N THR A 378 9.48 3.78 -12.44
CA THR A 378 10.46 3.21 -13.39
C THR A 378 11.50 2.33 -12.73
N LEU A 379 11.53 2.24 -11.39
CA LEU A 379 12.39 1.30 -10.67
C LEU A 379 11.96 -0.16 -10.89
N ARG A 380 12.92 -1.08 -10.69
CA ARG A 380 12.65 -2.50 -10.57
C ARG A 380 11.88 -2.73 -9.27
N GLY A 381 10.78 -3.45 -9.32
CA GLY A 381 9.93 -3.73 -8.16
C GLY A 381 8.47 -3.41 -8.41
N THR A 382 7.62 -3.65 -7.43
CA THR A 382 6.18 -3.43 -7.49
C THR A 382 5.83 -2.11 -6.78
N PRO A 383 5.24 -1.12 -7.47
CA PRO A 383 4.82 0.13 -6.85
C PRO A 383 3.44 0.01 -6.20
N ILE A 384 3.26 0.66 -5.04
CA ILE A 384 1.96 0.90 -4.43
C ILE A 384 1.74 2.42 -4.39
N MET A 385 0.74 2.89 -5.12
CA MET A 385 0.32 4.28 -5.16
C MET A 385 -0.73 4.54 -4.07
N TYR A 386 -0.70 5.70 -3.45
CA TYR A 386 -1.75 6.14 -2.55
C TYR A 386 -2.76 7.04 -3.28
N TYR A 387 -4.08 6.86 -3.08
CA TYR A 387 -5.11 7.64 -3.78
C TYR A 387 -4.85 9.15 -3.70
N GLY A 388 -5.02 9.82 -4.84
CA GLY A 388 -4.81 11.26 -4.98
C GLY A 388 -3.35 11.69 -5.13
N GLU A 389 -2.40 10.76 -5.05
CA GLU A 389 -0.99 11.02 -5.33
C GLU A 389 -0.80 11.45 -6.79
N GLU A 390 -1.54 10.79 -7.69
CA GLU A 390 -1.55 11.03 -9.14
C GLU A 390 -2.10 12.40 -9.56
N ILE A 391 -2.77 13.12 -8.65
CA ILE A 391 -3.25 14.50 -8.89
C ILE A 391 -2.61 15.50 -7.93
N GLY A 392 -1.53 15.13 -7.24
CA GLY A 392 -0.83 16.03 -6.32
C GLY A 392 -1.67 16.49 -5.13
N MET A 393 -2.54 15.63 -4.58
CA MET A 393 -3.30 15.95 -3.37
C MET A 393 -2.39 16.32 -2.22
N GLN A 394 -2.83 17.32 -1.45
CA GLN A 394 -2.10 17.90 -0.33
C GLN A 394 -2.70 17.43 1.00
N ASN A 395 -1.89 17.41 2.06
CA ASN A 395 -2.40 17.30 3.41
C ASN A 395 -3.29 18.51 3.75
N ASN A 396 -4.32 18.26 4.54
CA ASN A 396 -5.17 19.29 5.13
C ASN A 396 -5.24 19.08 6.65
N ASP A 397 -4.13 19.34 7.33
CA ASP A 397 -4.01 19.11 8.76
C ASP A 397 -5.00 19.97 9.54
N PRO A 398 -5.61 19.44 10.63
CA PRO A 398 -6.45 20.23 11.51
C PRO A 398 -5.74 21.47 12.02
N ALA A 399 -6.43 22.62 11.98
CA ALA A 399 -5.89 23.89 12.48
C ALA A 399 -6.09 24.04 14.00
N ARG A 400 -7.07 23.35 14.57
CA ARG A 400 -7.49 23.47 15.97
C ARG A 400 -7.76 22.09 16.57
N PRO A 401 -7.59 21.90 17.88
CA PRO A 401 -7.79 20.60 18.53
C PRO A 401 -9.22 20.05 18.38
N GLU A 402 -10.23 20.92 18.33
CA GLU A 402 -11.63 20.53 18.15
C GLU A 402 -11.96 19.99 16.75
N ASP A 403 -11.11 20.29 15.76
CA ASP A 403 -11.26 19.81 14.39
C ASP A 403 -10.65 18.42 14.19
N VAL A 404 -9.80 17.96 15.13
CA VAL A 404 -9.09 16.68 15.05
C VAL A 404 -10.08 15.51 15.20
N LYS A 405 -10.06 14.61 14.24
CA LYS A 405 -10.86 13.38 14.24
C LYS A 405 -10.03 12.16 14.67
N ASP A 406 -8.77 12.10 14.22
CA ASP A 406 -7.87 11.01 14.56
C ASP A 406 -7.56 11.01 16.07
N PRO A 407 -7.78 9.88 16.78
CA PRO A 407 -7.45 9.75 18.20
C PRO A 407 -5.98 10.04 18.52
N ILE A 408 -5.05 9.74 17.61
CA ILE A 408 -3.62 10.06 17.74
C ILE A 408 -3.45 11.57 17.94
N GLY A 409 -4.05 12.36 17.07
CA GLY A 409 -3.98 13.81 17.13
C GLY A 409 -4.73 14.39 18.33
N ARG A 410 -5.88 13.83 18.70
CA ARG A 410 -6.61 14.25 19.92
C ARG A 410 -5.77 14.12 21.17
N ARG A 411 -4.96 13.07 21.24
CA ARG A 411 -4.07 12.81 22.38
C ARG A 411 -2.76 13.60 22.30
N GLY A 412 -2.18 13.74 21.11
CA GLY A 412 -0.84 14.30 20.91
C GLY A 412 -0.80 15.81 20.69
N TRP A 413 -1.95 16.45 20.48
CA TRP A 413 -2.04 17.88 20.18
C TRP A 413 -1.24 18.77 21.16
N PRO A 414 -0.54 19.81 20.71
CA PRO A 414 -0.33 20.22 19.29
C PRO A 414 0.91 19.58 18.63
N ARG A 415 1.64 18.70 19.32
CA ARG A 415 2.90 18.12 18.85
C ARG A 415 2.69 17.04 17.79
N GLU A 416 1.64 16.27 17.98
CA GLU A 416 1.15 15.28 17.04
C GLU A 416 -0.28 15.66 16.65
N LYS A 417 -0.52 15.88 15.36
CA LYS A 417 -1.82 16.32 14.85
C LYS A 417 -2.70 15.17 14.35
N GLY A 418 -2.15 13.97 14.31
CA GLY A 418 -2.80 12.80 13.74
C GLY A 418 -2.73 12.76 12.22
N ARG A 419 -3.49 11.86 11.64
CA ARG A 419 -3.45 11.45 10.23
C ARG A 419 -4.63 12.01 9.41
N ASP A 420 -5.39 12.96 9.96
CA ASP A 420 -6.56 13.53 9.25
C ASP A 420 -6.14 14.22 7.95
N GLY A 421 -4.96 14.82 7.93
CA GLY A 421 -4.48 15.63 6.81
C GLY A 421 -4.30 14.83 5.52
N GLU A 422 -3.71 13.66 5.57
CA GLU A 422 -3.51 12.76 4.44
C GLU A 422 -4.75 11.96 4.06
N ARG A 423 -5.75 11.86 4.96
CA ARG A 423 -6.98 11.08 4.79
C ARG A 423 -8.16 11.86 4.24
N THR A 424 -7.92 13.03 3.66
CA THR A 424 -8.97 13.89 3.09
C THR A 424 -9.65 13.24 1.89
N PRO A 425 -10.93 13.56 1.61
CA PRO A 425 -11.65 13.03 0.45
C PRO A 425 -10.99 13.33 -0.88
N MET A 426 -11.08 12.36 -1.81
CA MET A 426 -10.55 12.45 -3.18
C MET A 426 -11.16 13.62 -3.95
N GLN A 427 -10.33 14.29 -4.75
CA GLN A 427 -10.67 15.49 -5.50
C GLN A 427 -11.03 15.15 -6.96
N TRP A 428 -12.31 14.82 -7.21
CA TRP A 428 -12.78 14.38 -8.53
C TRP A 428 -12.97 15.54 -9.52
N ASN A 429 -13.42 16.70 -9.04
CA ASN A 429 -13.68 17.89 -9.86
C ASN A 429 -13.75 19.17 -9.01
N ASP A 430 -13.99 20.32 -9.67
CA ASP A 430 -14.08 21.63 -9.05
C ASP A 430 -15.46 21.99 -8.45
N THR A 431 -16.42 21.05 -8.45
CA THR A 431 -17.74 21.28 -7.85
C THR A 431 -17.70 21.23 -6.31
N PRO A 432 -18.75 21.67 -5.59
CA PRO A 432 -18.77 21.57 -4.13
C PRO A 432 -18.38 20.18 -3.64
N ASN A 433 -17.64 20.14 -2.53
CA ASN A 433 -17.06 18.91 -1.96
C ASN A 433 -16.19 18.10 -2.95
N ALA A 434 -15.55 18.80 -3.90
CA ALA A 434 -14.66 18.18 -4.89
C ALA A 434 -15.33 17.06 -5.72
N GLY A 435 -16.66 17.02 -5.80
CA GLY A 435 -17.40 15.93 -6.43
C GLY A 435 -17.35 14.59 -5.68
N PHE A 436 -16.84 14.57 -4.46
CA PHE A 436 -16.78 13.39 -3.61
C PHE A 436 -18.16 12.99 -3.06
N THR A 437 -18.93 13.97 -2.59
CA THR A 437 -20.27 13.80 -2.01
C THR A 437 -21.16 15.02 -2.27
N THR A 438 -22.47 14.85 -2.26
CA THR A 438 -23.43 15.96 -2.17
C THR A 438 -23.84 16.25 -0.72
N GLY A 439 -23.47 15.38 0.22
CA GLY A 439 -23.66 15.53 1.65
C GLY A 439 -22.57 16.38 2.33
N ILE A 440 -22.43 16.22 3.64
CA ILE A 440 -21.35 16.83 4.43
C ILE A 440 -20.20 15.80 4.50
N PRO A 441 -19.02 16.11 3.92
CA PRO A 441 -17.92 15.16 3.96
C PRO A 441 -17.44 14.91 5.40
N TRP A 442 -17.10 13.66 5.70
CA TRP A 442 -16.65 13.24 7.03
C TRP A 442 -15.38 13.96 7.50
N ASN A 443 -14.53 14.36 6.55
CA ASN A 443 -13.28 15.09 6.76
C ASN A 443 -13.24 16.32 5.83
N PRO A 444 -12.78 17.50 6.27
CA PRO A 444 -12.71 18.68 5.44
C PRO A 444 -11.85 18.49 4.19
N ILE A 445 -12.35 18.93 3.04
CA ILE A 445 -11.63 18.87 1.77
C ILE A 445 -10.77 20.12 1.61
N PRO A 446 -9.48 19.99 1.30
CA PRO A 446 -8.60 21.15 1.11
C PRO A 446 -9.05 21.98 -0.10
N VAL A 447 -9.02 23.30 0.03
CA VAL A 447 -9.45 24.25 -1.02
C VAL A 447 -8.70 24.03 -2.36
N THR A 448 -7.57 23.36 -2.31
CA THR A 448 -6.73 23.01 -3.46
C THR A 448 -7.44 22.16 -4.51
N TYR A 449 -8.59 21.54 -4.17
CA TYR A 449 -9.42 20.83 -5.16
C TYR A 449 -9.88 21.72 -6.33
N LYS A 450 -9.89 23.03 -6.14
CA LYS A 450 -10.19 24.00 -7.22
C LYS A 450 -9.12 24.04 -8.31
N THR A 451 -7.91 23.56 -8.01
CA THR A 451 -6.77 23.58 -8.94
C THR A 451 -6.31 22.17 -9.28
N TYR A 452 -6.28 21.30 -8.28
CA TYR A 452 -5.81 19.92 -8.38
C TYR A 452 -7.00 18.98 -8.24
N ASN A 453 -7.52 18.51 -9.37
CA ASN A 453 -8.63 17.56 -9.41
C ASN A 453 -8.60 16.74 -10.69
N VAL A 454 -9.19 15.55 -10.66
CA VAL A 454 -9.18 14.61 -11.78
C VAL A 454 -9.74 15.23 -13.06
N ALA A 455 -10.89 15.92 -12.99
CA ALA A 455 -11.60 16.40 -14.19
C ALA A 455 -10.83 17.48 -14.95
N ASP A 456 -10.12 18.35 -14.27
CA ASP A 456 -9.35 19.42 -14.89
C ASP A 456 -7.96 18.92 -15.34
N GLU A 457 -7.32 18.08 -14.53
CA GLU A 457 -6.03 17.50 -14.89
C GLU A 457 -6.12 16.57 -16.12
N LEU A 458 -7.22 15.87 -16.32
CA LEU A 458 -7.43 15.10 -17.55
C LEU A 458 -7.40 15.96 -18.82
N LYS A 459 -7.72 17.25 -18.72
CA LYS A 459 -7.74 18.19 -19.87
C LYS A 459 -6.36 18.81 -20.14
N ASP A 460 -5.50 18.87 -19.13
CA ASP A 460 -4.15 19.46 -19.26
C ASP A 460 -3.12 18.35 -19.57
N PRO A 461 -2.54 18.33 -20.80
CA PRO A 461 -1.55 17.33 -21.18
C PRO A 461 -0.25 17.39 -20.34
N ASN A 462 -0.02 18.48 -19.61
CA ASN A 462 1.14 18.67 -18.74
C ASN A 462 0.83 18.44 -17.26
N SER A 463 -0.38 18.02 -16.91
CA SER A 463 -0.78 17.75 -15.53
C SER A 463 0.01 16.62 -14.89
N ILE A 464 -0.09 16.50 -13.56
CA ILE A 464 0.48 15.40 -12.81
C ILE A 464 -0.23 14.10 -13.20
N LEU A 465 -1.57 14.11 -13.30
CA LEU A 465 -2.36 12.94 -13.67
C LEU A 465 -1.96 12.38 -15.04
N ASN A 466 -1.85 13.23 -16.05
CA ASN A 466 -1.45 12.76 -17.38
C ASN A 466 0.01 12.30 -17.42
N TRP A 467 0.86 12.82 -16.53
CA TRP A 467 2.22 12.32 -16.34
C TRP A 467 2.23 10.91 -15.75
N TYR A 468 1.46 10.65 -14.67
CA TYR A 468 1.29 9.31 -14.10
C TYR A 468 0.75 8.32 -15.13
N LYS A 469 -0.29 8.69 -15.88
CA LYS A 469 -0.84 7.85 -16.96
C LYS A 469 0.21 7.50 -18.02
N ALA A 470 1.04 8.45 -18.41
CA ALA A 470 2.10 8.22 -19.39
C ALA A 470 3.19 7.28 -18.85
N LEU A 471 3.61 7.47 -17.59
CA LEU A 471 4.58 6.60 -16.92
C LEU A 471 4.05 5.16 -16.78
N LEU A 472 2.82 4.99 -16.35
CA LEU A 472 2.20 3.67 -16.18
C LEU A 472 2.02 2.97 -17.53
N ALA A 473 1.57 3.70 -18.55
CA ALA A 473 1.46 3.16 -19.90
C ALA A 473 2.83 2.77 -20.48
N LEU A 474 3.88 3.52 -20.18
CA LEU A 474 5.25 3.18 -20.58
C LEU A 474 5.74 1.93 -19.82
N ARG A 475 5.56 1.90 -18.49
CA ARG A 475 5.96 0.76 -17.65
C ARG A 475 5.34 -0.54 -18.15
N HIS A 476 4.03 -0.58 -18.40
CA HIS A 476 3.34 -1.80 -18.86
C HIS A 476 3.80 -2.30 -20.24
N LYS A 477 4.39 -1.44 -21.07
CA LYS A 477 4.79 -1.78 -22.44
C LYS A 477 6.26 -2.12 -22.60
N ASP A 478 7.11 -1.60 -21.72
CA ASP A 478 8.56 -1.68 -21.89
C ASP A 478 9.14 -2.81 -21.03
N PRO A 479 9.67 -3.89 -21.65
CA PRO A 479 10.23 -5.03 -20.90
C PRO A 479 11.40 -4.63 -20.00
N ALA A 480 12.20 -3.62 -20.38
CA ALA A 480 13.30 -3.19 -19.54
C ALA A 480 12.79 -2.51 -18.26
N LEU A 481 11.67 -1.79 -18.30
CA LEU A 481 11.06 -1.21 -17.10
C LEU A 481 10.32 -2.25 -16.23
N LEU A 482 9.82 -3.34 -16.81
CA LEU A 482 9.22 -4.44 -16.05
C LEU A 482 10.28 -5.33 -15.40
N GLU A 483 11.15 -5.94 -16.18
CA GLU A 483 12.04 -7.02 -15.76
C GLU A 483 13.51 -6.62 -15.62
N GLY A 484 13.91 -5.50 -16.27
CA GLY A 484 15.32 -5.14 -16.39
C GLY A 484 16.02 -4.96 -15.04
N GLU A 485 17.26 -5.34 -14.97
CA GLU A 485 18.13 -5.05 -13.84
C GLU A 485 18.26 -3.54 -13.63
N TYR A 486 18.44 -3.12 -12.39
CA TYR A 486 18.79 -1.75 -12.03
C TYR A 486 20.31 -1.60 -11.99
N ILE A 487 20.83 -0.62 -12.73
CA ILE A 487 22.25 -0.29 -12.75
C ILE A 487 22.39 1.22 -12.47
N ALA A 488 22.94 1.57 -11.32
CA ALA A 488 23.15 2.98 -10.96
C ALA A 488 24.21 3.64 -11.86
N LEU A 489 23.90 4.84 -12.36
CA LEU A 489 24.80 5.66 -13.18
C LEU A 489 25.21 6.92 -12.43
N ASN A 490 26.32 7.55 -12.85
CA ASN A 490 26.80 8.84 -12.31
C ASN A 490 26.70 8.91 -10.78
N GLN A 491 27.28 7.90 -10.11
CA GLN A 491 27.07 7.66 -8.67
C GLN A 491 27.50 8.83 -7.78
N ASP A 492 28.42 9.66 -8.23
CA ASP A 492 28.92 10.83 -7.50
C ASP A 492 28.13 12.12 -7.79
N ASP A 493 27.11 12.07 -8.67
CA ASP A 493 26.32 13.27 -8.99
C ASP A 493 25.35 13.60 -7.86
N PRO A 494 25.44 14.78 -7.23
CA PRO A 494 24.60 15.14 -6.11
C PRO A 494 23.17 15.54 -6.51
N ASN A 495 22.94 15.90 -7.76
CA ASN A 495 21.71 16.53 -8.24
C ASN A 495 20.90 15.66 -9.19
N VAL A 496 21.57 14.76 -9.93
CA VAL A 496 20.90 13.92 -10.92
C VAL A 496 20.85 12.48 -10.46
N LEU A 497 19.66 11.98 -10.21
CA LEU A 497 19.42 10.54 -10.04
C LEU A 497 19.35 9.90 -11.42
N SER A 498 20.32 9.03 -11.72
CA SER A 498 20.33 8.33 -13.00
C SER A 498 20.65 6.85 -12.86
N TYR A 499 20.01 6.05 -13.69
CA TYR A 499 20.17 4.61 -13.74
C TYR A 499 19.77 4.05 -15.10
N LEU A 500 20.24 2.83 -15.35
CA LEU A 500 19.83 2.01 -16.48
C LEU A 500 18.91 0.90 -15.98
N ARG A 501 17.82 0.68 -16.70
CA ARG A 501 17.01 -0.54 -16.62
C ARG A 501 17.35 -1.41 -17.82
N LYS A 502 17.86 -2.61 -17.60
CA LYS A 502 18.44 -3.40 -18.67
C LYS A 502 18.01 -4.86 -18.61
N THR A 503 17.49 -5.36 -19.73
CA THR A 503 17.33 -6.77 -20.02
C THR A 503 18.47 -7.24 -20.95
N LYS A 504 18.44 -8.50 -21.35
CA LYS A 504 19.37 -9.01 -22.35
C LYS A 504 19.29 -8.27 -23.70
N ASN A 505 18.10 -7.79 -24.07
CA ASN A 505 17.80 -7.29 -25.40
C ASN A 505 17.55 -5.77 -25.47
N GLU A 506 17.24 -5.16 -24.34
CA GLU A 506 16.78 -3.76 -24.29
C GLU A 506 17.38 -3.04 -23.09
N ALA A 507 17.62 -1.74 -23.26
CA ALA A 507 18.11 -0.88 -22.19
C ALA A 507 17.37 0.47 -22.22
N VAL A 508 16.90 0.90 -21.05
CA VAL A 508 16.23 2.19 -20.83
C VAL A 508 17.03 2.99 -19.82
N LEU A 509 17.52 4.15 -20.26
CA LEU A 509 18.13 5.14 -19.41
C LEU A 509 17.04 6.00 -18.75
N VAL A 510 17.13 6.17 -17.44
CA VAL A 510 16.33 7.11 -16.66
C VAL A 510 17.28 8.13 -16.03
N ALA A 511 17.02 9.42 -16.23
CA ALA A 511 17.75 10.50 -15.60
C ALA A 511 16.77 11.58 -15.10
N ILE A 512 16.89 11.92 -13.82
CA ILE A 512 16.01 12.85 -13.11
C ILE A 512 16.87 13.93 -12.45
N ASN A 513 16.72 15.17 -12.89
CA ASN A 513 17.36 16.30 -12.22
C ASN A 513 16.54 16.71 -11.00
N MET A 514 16.95 16.29 -9.82
CA MET A 514 16.28 16.58 -8.55
C MET A 514 16.72 17.92 -7.94
N SER A 515 17.01 18.92 -8.78
CA SER A 515 17.46 20.24 -8.33
C SER A 515 16.79 21.38 -9.11
N ASP A 516 16.80 22.56 -8.53
CA ASP A 516 16.30 23.80 -9.11
C ASP A 516 17.29 24.48 -10.06
N ASN A 517 18.39 23.79 -10.42
CA ASN A 517 19.41 24.27 -11.33
C ASN A 517 19.54 23.37 -12.56
N GLN A 518 19.86 23.99 -13.73
CA GLN A 518 20.18 23.22 -14.92
C GLN A 518 21.42 22.35 -14.69
N GLN A 519 21.36 21.10 -15.11
CA GLN A 519 22.46 20.12 -15.03
C GLN A 519 22.90 19.69 -16.43
N LYS A 520 24.22 19.48 -16.60
CA LYS A 520 24.79 18.91 -17.82
C LYS A 520 25.42 17.59 -17.48
N VAL A 521 24.87 16.52 -18.05
CA VAL A 521 25.28 15.15 -17.75
C VAL A 521 25.70 14.41 -19.01
N SER A 522 26.61 13.47 -18.84
CA SER A 522 27.06 12.56 -19.89
C SER A 522 26.97 11.14 -19.38
N PHE A 523 26.48 10.25 -20.22
CA PHE A 523 26.33 8.84 -19.87
C PHE A 523 27.26 7.99 -20.74
N ASP A 524 28.22 7.30 -20.12
CA ASP A 524 29.04 6.28 -20.75
C ASP A 524 28.50 4.90 -20.36
N LEU A 525 27.81 4.26 -21.29
CA LEU A 525 27.19 2.94 -21.09
C LEU A 525 27.98 1.81 -21.75
N THR A 526 29.22 2.07 -22.21
CA THR A 526 30.05 1.07 -22.90
C THR A 526 30.39 -0.11 -22.00
N LYS A 527 30.59 0.11 -20.70
CA LYS A 527 30.83 -0.95 -19.71
C LYS A 527 29.62 -1.86 -19.53
N GLU A 528 28.45 -1.32 -19.80
CA GLU A 528 27.17 -2.05 -19.71
C GLU A 528 26.81 -2.73 -21.04
N GLY A 529 27.73 -2.72 -22.03
CA GLY A 529 27.53 -3.35 -23.32
C GLY A 529 26.49 -2.64 -24.21
N VAL A 530 26.19 -1.36 -23.90
CA VAL A 530 25.38 -0.49 -24.74
C VAL A 530 26.33 0.36 -25.59
N ALA A 531 26.17 0.31 -26.91
CA ALA A 531 27.03 1.09 -27.81
C ALA A 531 26.90 2.58 -27.56
N MET A 532 27.99 3.33 -27.74
CA MET A 532 27.94 4.78 -27.61
C MET A 532 27.05 5.39 -28.70
N GLY A 533 25.95 6.03 -28.30
CA GLY A 533 25.52 7.16 -29.05
C GLY A 533 24.10 7.26 -29.55
N LYS A 534 23.27 6.26 -29.59
CA LYS A 534 21.88 6.46 -30.03
C LYS A 534 20.91 6.38 -28.88
N SER A 535 20.10 7.42 -28.74
CA SER A 535 18.99 7.43 -27.82
C SER A 535 17.69 7.76 -28.54
N ASN A 536 16.61 7.12 -28.10
CA ASN A 536 15.26 7.43 -28.53
C ASN A 536 14.44 7.79 -27.29
N THR A 537 14.04 9.05 -27.17
CA THR A 537 13.25 9.53 -26.03
C THR A 537 11.90 8.80 -25.99
N LEU A 538 11.64 8.11 -24.89
CA LEU A 538 10.36 7.42 -24.62
C LEU A 538 9.40 8.36 -23.91
N LEU A 539 9.89 9.07 -22.87
CA LEU A 539 9.08 10.02 -22.09
C LEU A 539 9.95 11.11 -21.48
N THR A 540 9.45 12.34 -21.47
CA THR A 540 10.08 13.50 -20.82
C THR A 540 9.05 14.55 -20.50
N ASN A 541 9.25 15.30 -19.41
CA ASN A 541 8.48 16.50 -19.07
C ASN A 541 9.02 17.78 -19.73
N GLN A 542 10.11 17.69 -20.53
CA GLN A 542 10.80 18.83 -21.14
C GLN A 542 10.83 18.74 -22.67
N ILE A 543 10.48 19.86 -23.35
CA ILE A 543 10.39 19.89 -24.83
C ILE A 543 11.76 19.70 -25.49
N ASN A 544 12.82 20.29 -24.93
CA ASN A 544 14.20 20.20 -25.44
C ASN A 544 14.77 18.78 -25.42
N LEU A 545 14.19 17.89 -24.62
CA LEU A 545 14.64 16.49 -24.49
C LEU A 545 13.91 15.51 -25.44
N ARG A 546 12.90 15.96 -26.19
CA ARG A 546 12.07 15.08 -27.05
C ARG A 546 12.81 14.45 -28.24
N ASN A 547 13.88 15.06 -28.69
CA ASN A 547 14.61 14.64 -29.90
C ASN A 547 16.12 14.56 -29.67
N ILE A 548 16.54 14.14 -28.50
CA ILE A 548 17.97 13.96 -28.22
C ILE A 548 18.44 12.65 -28.92
N ALA A 549 19.43 12.80 -29.79
CA ALA A 549 20.00 11.66 -30.51
C ALA A 549 21.21 11.03 -29.82
N THR A 550 21.79 11.68 -28.81
CA THR A 550 23.00 11.23 -28.12
C THR A 550 22.96 11.56 -26.63
N ILE A 551 23.47 10.64 -25.83
CA ILE A 551 23.52 10.74 -24.37
C ILE A 551 24.86 11.27 -23.84
N SER A 552 25.77 11.68 -24.71
CA SER A 552 27.11 12.18 -24.34
C SER A 552 27.12 13.62 -23.82
N ASN A 553 26.05 14.39 -23.99
CA ASN A 553 25.95 15.76 -23.50
C ASN A 553 24.45 16.13 -23.38
N VAL A 554 23.80 15.66 -22.33
CA VAL A 554 22.38 15.93 -22.06
C VAL A 554 22.26 17.12 -21.13
N THR A 555 21.48 18.12 -21.52
CA THR A 555 21.16 19.28 -20.67
C THR A 555 19.77 19.03 -20.07
N LEU A 556 19.72 18.87 -18.76
CA LEU A 556 18.53 18.71 -17.95
C LEU A 556 18.18 20.02 -17.28
N GLU A 557 17.06 20.64 -17.67
CA GLU A 557 16.53 21.82 -16.97
C GLU A 557 16.14 21.46 -15.52
N PRO A 558 15.86 22.45 -14.66
CA PRO A 558 15.37 22.15 -13.30
C PRO A 558 14.21 21.16 -13.30
N PHE A 559 14.29 20.14 -12.45
CA PHE A 559 13.28 19.07 -12.32
C PHE A 559 12.94 18.38 -13.65
N ALA A 560 13.92 18.22 -14.52
CA ALA A 560 13.74 17.53 -15.78
C ALA A 560 13.83 16.02 -15.61
N VAL A 561 12.87 15.31 -16.19
CA VAL A 561 12.89 13.86 -16.34
C VAL A 561 13.20 13.48 -17.79
N TYR A 562 14.14 12.59 -17.97
CA TYR A 562 14.51 12.03 -19.26
C TYR A 562 14.52 10.51 -19.19
N ILE A 563 13.62 9.88 -19.95
CA ILE A 563 13.51 8.41 -20.08
C ILE A 563 13.70 8.09 -21.55
N ALA A 564 14.73 7.30 -21.87
CA ALA A 564 15.08 6.99 -23.26
C ALA A 564 15.53 5.55 -23.44
N LYS A 565 15.10 4.95 -24.54
CA LYS A 565 15.71 3.70 -25.02
C LYS A 565 17.09 4.01 -25.57
N VAL A 566 18.08 3.19 -25.21
CA VAL A 566 19.48 3.37 -25.62
C VAL A 566 19.97 2.11 -26.34
N GLU A 567 20.70 2.32 -27.49
CA GLU A 567 21.18 1.27 -28.39
C GLU A 567 22.66 1.41 -28.67
#